data_619694635f382c8802eeabff1b064291
#
_entry.id   619694635f382c8802eeabff1b064291
#
_cell.length_a   1.000
_cell.length_b   1.000
_cell.length_c   1.000
_cell.angle_alpha   90.00
_cell.angle_beta   90.00
_cell.angle_gamma   90.00
#
_symmetry.space_group_name_H-M   'P 1'
#
loop_
_entity.id
_entity.type
_entity.pdbx_description
1 polymer ?
#
loop_
_entity_poly.entity_id
_entity_poly.type
_entity_poly.pdbx_seq_one_letter_code
_entity_poly.pdbx_strand_id
1 'polypeptide(L)'
;MITLFKIIESVDTPDKYTAKINFKQLVPAPMDILDQLWMIDKDAVKDFPSKPNGTGPYKLETYVPNDRAELVPHKDYFINGKQYVDRYIAKQIPDTASLSINLESGAIDCMWRASVLDAARLKPESAKYVTSMGAPGQGMYDIALNVKWWPFQNKKVRQAIAWAVDRERFTRTAMKGLIEPTCLMWPKHTWAYFPDMEKSVWFNLDKARALLKEGGYDKGFDVEILSSTSRVYGFKELAEILQADLRQIGINAKITDAETAVYNRRMNAGDMQIMVHNYGRSNRDPGTMVTAAKAWYVDKEGGWSHYESAEYEKIRDELQSTTDPEKRKVTARKIQEMMLDESFTIVVAPQPTAWVWRTYVKDLRYDLENSPFVHELWLDK
;
A
#
# COMPACT_ATOMS: atom_id res chain seq x y z
N MET A 1 12.01 -0.47 5.65
CA MET A 1 12.86 -1.47 4.93
C MET A 1 13.88 -2.15 5.84
N ILE A 2 14.64 -1.43 6.66
CA ILE A 2 15.71 -1.99 7.53
C ILE A 2 15.19 -3.02 8.55
N THR A 3 13.97 -2.88 9.04
CA THR A 3 13.40 -3.77 10.09
C THR A 3 13.18 -5.20 9.58
N LEU A 4 12.74 -5.36 8.34
CA LEU A 4 12.48 -6.68 7.75
C LEU A 4 13.76 -7.52 7.59
N PHE A 5 14.90 -6.89 7.31
CA PHE A 5 16.19 -7.58 7.14
C PHE A 5 16.90 -7.89 8.45
N LYS A 6 16.49 -7.31 9.57
CA LYS A 6 17.06 -7.61 10.89
C LYS A 6 16.87 -9.08 11.33
N ILE A 7 15.93 -9.78 10.69
CA ILE A 7 15.68 -11.20 10.93
C ILE A 7 16.74 -12.11 10.28
N ILE A 8 17.52 -11.61 9.30
CA ILE A 8 18.66 -12.33 8.73
C ILE A 8 19.78 -12.33 9.75
N GLU A 9 20.29 -13.53 10.07
CA GLU A 9 21.43 -13.72 10.99
C GLU A 9 22.75 -13.61 10.24
N SER A 10 22.89 -14.40 9.16
CA SER A 10 24.09 -14.40 8.33
C SER A 10 23.76 -14.82 6.89
N VAL A 11 24.70 -14.54 6.01
CA VAL A 11 24.70 -15.06 4.64
C VAL A 11 26.06 -15.74 4.41
N ASP A 12 26.03 -17.04 4.22
CA ASP A 12 27.22 -17.85 3.94
C ASP A 12 27.32 -18.10 2.43
N THR A 13 28.53 -18.08 1.90
CA THR A 13 28.83 -18.37 0.50
C THR A 13 29.80 -19.54 0.41
N PRO A 14 29.32 -20.79 0.59
CA PRO A 14 30.18 -21.97 0.65
C PRO A 14 30.91 -22.23 -0.68
N ASP A 15 30.38 -21.76 -1.78
CA ASP A 15 30.99 -21.83 -3.11
C ASP A 15 30.55 -20.62 -3.97
N LYS A 16 31.08 -20.57 -5.20
CA LYS A 16 30.85 -19.46 -6.15
C LYS A 16 29.40 -19.24 -6.53
N TYR A 17 28.56 -20.26 -6.44
CA TYR A 17 27.21 -20.27 -6.96
C TYR A 17 26.13 -20.46 -5.89
N THR A 18 26.53 -20.61 -4.64
CA THR A 18 25.61 -20.84 -3.51
C THR A 18 25.65 -19.70 -2.52
N ALA A 19 24.47 -19.15 -2.22
CA ALA A 19 24.25 -18.25 -1.11
C ALA A 19 23.27 -18.90 -0.11
N LYS A 20 23.73 -19.14 1.11
CA LYS A 20 22.91 -19.70 2.19
C LYS A 20 22.53 -18.58 3.15
N ILE A 21 21.24 -18.25 3.20
CA ILE A 21 20.71 -17.21 4.08
C ILE A 21 20.19 -17.88 5.36
N ASN A 22 20.80 -17.53 6.49
CA ASN A 22 20.41 -18.02 7.79
C ASN A 22 19.52 -16.97 8.47
N PHE A 23 18.38 -17.40 9.00
CA PHE A 23 17.47 -16.54 9.73
C PHE A 23 17.59 -16.79 11.23
N LYS A 24 17.43 -15.73 12.05
CA LYS A 24 17.46 -15.79 13.52
C LYS A 24 16.32 -16.62 14.11
N GLN A 25 15.25 -16.76 13.35
CA GLN A 25 14.06 -17.52 13.74
C GLN A 25 13.37 -18.09 12.51
N LEU A 26 12.38 -18.96 12.74
CA LEU A 26 11.53 -19.48 11.65
C LEU A 26 10.86 -18.34 10.90
N VAL A 27 10.89 -18.39 9.58
CA VAL A 27 10.25 -17.42 8.66
C VAL A 27 9.30 -18.17 7.75
N PRO A 28 7.97 -18.10 7.95
CA PRO A 28 7.00 -18.82 7.14
C PRO A 28 6.96 -18.43 5.67
N ALA A 29 7.27 -17.16 5.36
CA ALA A 29 7.25 -16.60 4.01
C ALA A 29 8.61 -15.93 3.66
N PRO A 30 9.71 -16.71 3.51
CA PRO A 30 11.04 -16.13 3.26
C PRO A 30 11.12 -15.40 1.93
N MET A 31 10.33 -15.78 0.92
CA MET A 31 10.32 -15.12 -0.37
C MET A 31 9.83 -13.68 -0.29
N ASP A 32 8.95 -13.34 0.63
CA ASP A 32 8.51 -11.95 0.87
C ASP A 32 9.62 -11.03 1.37
N ILE A 33 10.67 -11.61 1.94
CA ILE A 33 11.88 -10.90 2.37
C ILE A 33 12.86 -10.81 1.20
N LEU A 34 13.06 -11.94 0.51
CA LEU A 34 14.07 -12.06 -0.54
C LEU A 34 13.72 -11.23 -1.77
N ASP A 35 12.47 -11.03 -2.12
CA ASP A 35 12.05 -10.20 -3.24
C ASP A 35 12.31 -8.70 -3.02
N GLN A 36 12.63 -8.30 -1.80
CA GLN A 36 13.08 -6.94 -1.46
C GLN A 36 14.60 -6.77 -1.56
N LEU A 37 15.36 -7.86 -1.80
CA LEU A 37 16.80 -7.82 -1.94
C LEU A 37 17.18 -7.54 -3.40
N TRP A 38 17.73 -6.39 -3.62
CA TRP A 38 18.29 -6.05 -4.92
C TRP A 38 19.70 -6.62 -5.04
N MET A 39 19.97 -7.37 -6.12
CA MET A 39 21.29 -7.85 -6.43
C MET A 39 22.12 -6.73 -7.04
N ILE A 40 23.14 -6.32 -6.32
CA ILE A 40 24.01 -5.19 -6.68
C ILE A 40 25.44 -5.72 -6.80
N ASP A 41 26.16 -5.23 -7.79
CA ASP A 41 27.59 -5.49 -7.90
C ASP A 41 28.31 -4.89 -6.68
N LYS A 42 29.05 -5.76 -5.94
CA LYS A 42 29.76 -5.38 -4.72
C LYS A 42 30.79 -4.26 -4.93
N ASP A 43 31.38 -4.19 -6.13
CA ASP A 43 32.41 -3.21 -6.47
C ASP A 43 31.77 -1.87 -6.91
N ALA A 44 30.50 -1.89 -7.31
CA ALA A 44 29.72 -0.70 -7.71
C ALA A 44 28.89 -0.08 -6.57
N VAL A 45 28.89 -0.63 -5.36
CA VAL A 45 28.03 -0.17 -4.25
C VAL A 45 28.21 1.32 -3.92
N LYS A 46 29.47 1.84 -4.01
CA LYS A 46 29.78 3.25 -3.70
C LYS A 46 29.20 4.20 -4.74
N ASP A 47 29.15 3.79 -5.99
CA ASP A 47 28.69 4.61 -7.12
C ASP A 47 27.24 4.33 -7.49
N PHE A 48 26.57 3.39 -6.80
CA PHE A 48 25.23 2.91 -7.12
C PHE A 48 24.18 4.00 -7.31
N PRO A 49 24.14 5.10 -6.53
CA PRO A 49 23.17 6.16 -6.76
C PRO A 49 23.28 6.88 -8.10
N SER A 50 24.49 6.91 -8.70
CA SER A 50 24.76 7.57 -9.98
C SER A 50 24.98 6.58 -11.12
N LYS A 51 25.48 5.39 -10.82
CA LYS A 51 25.82 4.34 -11.79
C LYS A 51 25.29 2.98 -11.29
N PRO A 52 23.98 2.79 -11.28
CA PRO A 52 23.39 1.52 -10.83
C PRO A 52 23.91 0.37 -11.71
N ASN A 53 24.38 -0.69 -11.06
CA ASN A 53 24.82 -1.92 -11.72
C ASN A 53 24.21 -3.11 -10.99
N GLY A 54 23.39 -3.87 -11.69
CA GLY A 54 22.66 -5.03 -11.16
C GLY A 54 22.59 -6.14 -12.20
N THR A 55 21.80 -7.17 -11.90
CA THR A 55 21.64 -8.36 -12.76
C THR A 55 20.43 -8.28 -13.69
N GLY A 56 19.85 -7.10 -13.86
CA GLY A 56 18.63 -6.90 -14.66
C GLY A 56 18.84 -7.04 -16.18
N PRO A 57 17.74 -7.17 -16.94
CA PRO A 57 17.76 -7.37 -18.39
C PRO A 57 18.19 -6.12 -19.18
N TYR A 58 18.14 -4.96 -18.57
CA TYR A 58 18.52 -3.68 -19.18
C TYR A 58 19.55 -2.96 -18.33
N LYS A 59 20.45 -2.22 -19.00
CA LYS A 59 21.46 -1.34 -18.39
C LYS A 59 21.01 0.11 -18.49
N LEU A 60 21.28 0.89 -17.46
CA LEU A 60 21.09 2.34 -17.51
C LEU A 60 22.10 2.96 -18.47
N GLU A 61 21.62 3.65 -19.50
CA GLU A 61 22.45 4.41 -20.45
C GLU A 61 22.48 5.91 -20.08
N THR A 62 21.29 6.47 -19.78
CA THR A 62 21.17 7.89 -19.45
C THR A 62 20.23 8.06 -18.25
N TYR A 63 20.62 8.93 -17.32
CA TYR A 63 19.77 9.35 -16.23
C TYR A 63 19.76 10.87 -16.11
N VAL A 64 18.61 11.47 -16.26
CA VAL A 64 18.38 12.90 -16.05
C VAL A 64 17.45 13.04 -14.87
N PRO A 65 17.94 13.54 -13.71
CA PRO A 65 17.12 13.69 -12.50
C PRO A 65 15.84 14.50 -12.78
N ASN A 66 14.71 14.01 -12.26
CA ASN A 66 13.37 14.61 -12.40
C ASN A 66 12.85 14.69 -13.87
N ASP A 67 13.49 14.05 -14.81
CA ASP A 67 13.05 13.97 -16.21
C ASP A 67 12.90 12.52 -16.67
N ARG A 68 13.99 11.78 -16.83
CA ARG A 68 13.94 10.43 -17.39
C ARG A 68 15.12 9.55 -17.04
N ALA A 69 14.88 8.23 -17.15
CA ALA A 69 15.91 7.21 -17.25
C ALA A 69 15.77 6.47 -18.57
N GLU A 70 16.88 6.32 -19.31
CA GLU A 70 16.94 5.56 -20.56
C GLU A 70 17.74 4.28 -20.33
N LEU A 71 17.15 3.15 -20.71
CA LEU A 71 17.73 1.83 -20.52
C LEU A 71 17.86 1.13 -21.87
N VAL A 72 18.97 0.42 -22.04
CA VAL A 72 19.29 -0.37 -23.24
C VAL A 72 19.49 -1.84 -22.88
N PRO A 73 19.29 -2.80 -23.81
CA PRO A 73 19.43 -4.21 -23.52
C PRO A 73 20.81 -4.57 -22.95
N HIS A 74 20.79 -5.39 -21.90
CA HIS A 74 22.00 -6.00 -21.34
C HIS A 74 22.37 -7.23 -22.16
N LYS A 75 23.36 -7.11 -23.05
CA LYS A 75 23.77 -8.17 -24.00
C LYS A 75 24.16 -9.49 -23.31
N ASP A 76 24.71 -9.39 -22.10
CA ASP A 76 25.13 -10.54 -21.30
C ASP A 76 24.09 -10.97 -20.25
N TYR A 77 22.81 -10.62 -20.47
CA TYR A 77 21.73 -11.04 -19.57
C TYR A 77 21.55 -12.55 -19.60
N PHE A 78 21.49 -13.16 -18.43
CA PHE A 78 21.53 -14.63 -18.29
C PHE A 78 20.27 -15.37 -18.82
N ILE A 79 19.16 -14.65 -19.08
CA ILE A 79 17.98 -15.21 -19.76
C ILE A 79 18.00 -14.71 -21.22
N ASN A 80 18.40 -15.58 -22.13
CA ASN A 80 18.50 -15.25 -23.54
C ASN A 80 17.12 -15.04 -24.19
N GLY A 81 17.06 -14.13 -25.17
CA GLY A 81 15.93 -13.93 -26.06
C GLY A 81 14.72 -13.22 -25.45
N LYS A 82 14.93 -12.43 -24.38
CA LYS A 82 13.85 -11.71 -23.67
C LYS A 82 14.07 -10.20 -23.54
N GLN A 83 14.63 -9.57 -24.57
CA GLN A 83 14.79 -8.11 -24.63
C GLN A 83 14.35 -7.66 -26.00
N TYR A 84 13.04 -7.46 -26.16
CA TYR A 84 12.43 -7.25 -27.47
C TYR A 84 12.39 -5.78 -27.89
N VAL A 85 12.70 -4.84 -26.99
CA VAL A 85 12.76 -3.41 -27.29
C VAL A 85 14.20 -2.92 -27.19
N ASP A 86 14.64 -2.13 -28.18
CA ASP A 86 16.01 -1.60 -28.24
C ASP A 86 16.28 -0.53 -27.19
N ARG A 87 15.22 0.12 -26.69
CA ARG A 87 15.30 1.17 -25.67
C ARG A 87 14.02 1.23 -24.85
N TYR A 88 14.17 1.30 -23.53
CA TYR A 88 13.09 1.60 -22.59
C TYR A 88 13.32 2.95 -21.94
N ILE A 89 12.37 3.87 -22.07
CA ILE A 89 12.45 5.22 -21.51
C ILE A 89 11.42 5.35 -20.39
N ALA A 90 11.88 5.42 -19.15
CA ALA A 90 11.06 5.77 -17.99
C ALA A 90 11.04 7.29 -17.81
N LYS A 91 9.96 7.94 -18.26
CA LYS A 91 9.80 9.39 -18.20
C LYS A 91 9.02 9.79 -16.96
N GLN A 92 9.53 10.74 -16.19
CA GLN A 92 8.83 11.30 -15.03
C GLN A 92 7.89 12.42 -15.47
N ILE A 93 6.59 12.21 -15.29
CA ILE A 93 5.54 13.20 -15.57
C ILE A 93 4.76 13.40 -14.27
N PRO A 94 5.01 14.49 -13.50
CA PRO A 94 4.42 14.66 -12.17
C PRO A 94 2.91 14.89 -12.16
N ASP A 95 2.40 15.54 -13.19
CA ASP A 95 0.98 15.88 -13.30
C ASP A 95 0.20 14.77 -14.02
N THR A 96 -0.83 14.26 -13.36
CA THR A 96 -1.67 13.15 -13.89
C THR A 96 -2.45 13.53 -15.14
N ALA A 97 -2.91 14.78 -15.28
CA ALA A 97 -3.60 15.23 -16.50
C ALA A 97 -2.64 15.26 -17.69
N SER A 98 -1.40 15.74 -17.47
CA SER A 98 -0.33 15.69 -18.47
C SER A 98 0.04 14.26 -18.84
N LEU A 99 0.01 13.32 -17.89
CA LEU A 99 0.28 11.91 -18.16
C LEU A 99 -0.71 11.34 -19.18
N SER A 100 -2.03 11.57 -19.01
CA SER A 100 -3.06 11.16 -19.96
C SER A 100 -2.89 11.80 -21.34
N ILE A 101 -2.61 13.10 -21.41
CA ILE A 101 -2.38 13.82 -22.67
C ILE A 101 -1.18 13.23 -23.43
N ASN A 102 -0.09 12.90 -22.74
CA ASN A 102 1.09 12.29 -23.33
C ASN A 102 0.79 10.88 -23.90
N LEU A 103 -0.05 10.07 -23.21
CA LEU A 103 -0.48 8.79 -23.77
C LEU A 103 -1.36 8.99 -25.01
N GLU A 104 -2.33 9.90 -24.96
CA GLU A 104 -3.27 10.13 -26.05
C GLU A 104 -2.60 10.73 -27.29
N SER A 105 -1.58 11.58 -27.12
CA SER A 105 -0.77 12.11 -28.23
C SER A 105 0.25 11.11 -28.79
N GLY A 106 0.55 10.03 -28.07
CA GLY A 106 1.61 9.06 -28.44
C GLY A 106 3.01 9.46 -28.02
N ALA A 107 3.15 10.46 -27.18
CA ALA A 107 4.43 10.86 -26.61
C ALA A 107 4.97 9.84 -25.58
N ILE A 108 4.07 9.00 -25.04
CA ILE A 108 4.38 7.81 -24.23
C ILE A 108 3.50 6.63 -24.70
N ASP A 109 3.99 5.42 -24.49
CA ASP A 109 3.31 4.19 -24.89
C ASP A 109 2.51 3.57 -23.73
N CYS A 110 2.84 3.91 -22.48
CA CYS A 110 2.27 3.35 -21.27
C CYS A 110 2.21 4.37 -20.12
N MET A 111 1.13 4.36 -19.37
CA MET A 111 1.01 5.07 -18.09
C MET A 111 1.15 4.07 -16.94
N TRP A 112 2.20 4.19 -16.16
CA TRP A 112 2.34 3.52 -14.89
C TRP A 112 1.71 4.35 -13.77
N ARG A 113 0.89 3.72 -12.94
CA ARG A 113 0.13 4.39 -11.87
C ARG A 113 -0.80 5.49 -12.40
N ALA A 114 -1.50 5.18 -13.48
CA ALA A 114 -2.59 6.02 -13.97
C ALA A 114 -3.64 6.24 -12.88
N SER A 115 -4.35 7.36 -12.94
CA SER A 115 -5.50 7.53 -12.06
C SER A 115 -6.60 6.51 -12.40
N VAL A 116 -7.38 6.12 -11.39
CA VAL A 116 -8.54 5.24 -11.59
C VAL A 116 -9.54 5.87 -12.56
N LEU A 117 -9.65 7.21 -12.54
CA LEU A 117 -10.55 7.95 -13.44
C LEU A 117 -10.06 7.89 -14.89
N ASP A 118 -8.75 8.04 -15.12
CA ASP A 118 -8.18 7.93 -16.47
C ASP A 118 -8.36 6.51 -17.03
N ALA A 119 -8.09 5.49 -16.20
CA ALA A 119 -8.33 4.11 -16.62
C ALA A 119 -9.81 3.86 -16.95
N ALA A 120 -10.74 4.39 -16.15
CA ALA A 120 -12.17 4.30 -16.41
C ALA A 120 -12.59 5.04 -17.69
N ARG A 121 -12.04 6.24 -17.91
CA ARG A 121 -12.31 7.06 -19.10
C ARG A 121 -11.79 6.42 -20.38
N LEU A 122 -10.60 5.82 -20.35
CA LEU A 122 -9.98 5.21 -21.52
C LEU A 122 -10.41 3.77 -21.79
N LYS A 123 -11.00 3.10 -20.81
CA LYS A 123 -11.48 1.72 -20.95
C LYS A 123 -12.45 1.49 -22.13
N PRO A 124 -13.42 2.38 -22.44
CA PRO A 124 -14.28 2.23 -23.61
C PRO A 124 -13.54 2.28 -24.94
N GLU A 125 -12.36 2.90 -25.01
CA GLU A 125 -11.53 2.98 -26.22
C GLU A 125 -10.60 1.77 -26.36
N SER A 126 -11.12 0.56 -26.14
CA SER A 126 -10.37 -0.71 -26.13
C SER A 126 -9.65 -1.03 -27.45
N ALA A 127 -10.05 -0.41 -28.58
CA ALA A 127 -9.31 -0.52 -29.84
C ALA A 127 -7.96 0.19 -29.82
N LYS A 128 -7.78 1.17 -28.95
CA LYS A 128 -6.54 1.98 -28.83
C LYS A 128 -5.76 1.69 -27.54
N TYR A 129 -6.47 1.37 -26.46
CA TYR A 129 -5.87 1.25 -25.13
C TYR A 129 -6.27 -0.05 -24.44
N VAL A 130 -5.31 -0.62 -23.73
CA VAL A 130 -5.54 -1.66 -22.72
C VAL A 130 -5.52 -0.99 -21.36
N THR A 131 -6.49 -1.32 -20.50
CA THR A 131 -6.58 -0.80 -19.14
C THR A 131 -6.54 -1.96 -18.15
N SER A 132 -5.75 -1.83 -17.10
CA SER A 132 -5.68 -2.80 -16.01
C SER A 132 -5.71 -2.07 -14.67
N MET A 133 -6.33 -2.68 -13.67
CA MET A 133 -6.36 -2.15 -12.31
C MET A 133 -5.17 -2.63 -11.45
N GLY A 134 -4.13 -3.18 -12.08
CA GLY A 134 -2.94 -3.65 -11.41
C GLY A 134 -3.13 -4.93 -10.61
N ALA A 135 -2.11 -5.32 -9.86
CA ALA A 135 -2.21 -6.42 -8.91
C ALA A 135 -3.15 -6.01 -7.75
N PRO A 136 -4.20 -6.79 -7.47
CA PRO A 136 -5.16 -6.43 -6.43
C PRO A 136 -4.48 -6.43 -5.04
N GLY A 137 -4.84 -5.42 -4.22
CA GLY A 137 -4.48 -5.39 -2.81
C GLY A 137 -3.01 -5.09 -2.52
N GLN A 138 -2.29 -4.41 -3.40
CA GLN A 138 -0.95 -3.89 -3.08
C GLN A 138 -1.01 -2.91 -1.91
N GLY A 139 -2.06 -2.11 -1.84
CA GLY A 139 -2.33 -1.19 -0.74
C GLY A 139 -3.81 -1.19 -0.34
N MET A 140 -4.07 -0.64 0.83
CA MET A 140 -5.42 -0.42 1.36
C MET A 140 -5.55 1.02 1.82
N TYR A 141 -6.65 1.68 1.49
CA TYR A 141 -7.02 2.94 2.13
C TYR A 141 -7.41 2.67 3.57
N ASP A 142 -6.88 3.46 4.47
CA ASP A 142 -7.17 3.40 5.90
C ASP A 142 -7.22 4.77 6.55
N ILE A 143 -7.76 4.78 7.75
CA ILE A 143 -7.79 5.93 8.65
C ILE A 143 -7.08 5.50 9.93
N ALA A 144 -5.95 6.13 10.24
CA ALA A 144 -5.21 5.88 11.47
C ALA A 144 -5.61 6.86 12.56
N LEU A 145 -5.81 6.37 13.78
CA LEU A 145 -6.12 7.15 14.98
C LEU A 145 -4.92 7.09 15.93
N ASN A 146 -4.43 8.24 16.38
CA ASN A 146 -3.40 8.28 17.41
C ASN A 146 -4.01 7.98 18.78
N VAL A 147 -3.79 6.77 19.30
CA VAL A 147 -4.41 6.34 20.57
C VAL A 147 -3.85 7.03 21.82
N LYS A 148 -2.71 7.75 21.71
CA LYS A 148 -2.20 8.60 22.80
C LYS A 148 -2.88 9.96 22.86
N TRP A 149 -3.55 10.37 21.79
CA TRP A 149 -4.26 11.63 21.74
C TRP A 149 -5.64 11.52 22.43
N TRP A 150 -5.97 12.46 23.31
CA TRP A 150 -7.32 12.59 23.83
C TRP A 150 -8.26 13.04 22.69
N PRO A 151 -9.43 12.42 22.48
CA PRO A 151 -10.08 11.37 23.29
C PRO A 151 -9.86 9.92 22.77
N PHE A 152 -8.92 9.67 21.85
CA PHE A 152 -8.74 8.35 21.20
C PHE A 152 -8.10 7.31 22.13
N GLN A 153 -7.67 7.68 23.32
CA GLN A 153 -7.34 6.73 24.38
C GLN A 153 -8.56 5.85 24.74
N ASN A 154 -9.76 6.41 24.59
CA ASN A 154 -11.00 5.68 24.84
C ASN A 154 -11.38 4.82 23.62
N LYS A 155 -11.38 3.50 23.79
CA LYS A 155 -11.74 2.52 22.75
C LYS A 155 -13.14 2.77 22.17
N LYS A 156 -14.13 3.17 23.00
CA LYS A 156 -15.49 3.45 22.54
C LYS A 156 -15.53 4.60 21.53
N VAL A 157 -14.65 5.61 21.68
CA VAL A 157 -14.52 6.70 20.72
C VAL A 157 -13.96 6.21 19.40
N ARG A 158 -12.92 5.36 19.44
CA ARG A 158 -12.34 4.78 18.23
C ARG A 158 -13.34 3.91 17.49
N GLN A 159 -14.06 3.05 18.22
CA GLN A 159 -15.14 2.24 17.67
C GLN A 159 -16.25 3.12 17.05
N ALA A 160 -16.66 4.20 17.72
CA ALA A 160 -17.65 5.12 17.18
C ALA A 160 -17.24 5.68 15.83
N ILE A 161 -15.98 6.11 15.68
CA ILE A 161 -15.43 6.59 14.39
C ILE A 161 -15.50 5.47 13.35
N ALA A 162 -15.09 4.25 13.69
CA ALA A 162 -15.09 3.11 12.76
C ALA A 162 -16.50 2.77 12.23
N TRP A 163 -17.54 2.91 13.08
CA TRP A 163 -18.95 2.73 12.71
C TRP A 163 -19.55 3.94 11.95
N ALA A 164 -18.92 5.12 12.04
CA ALA A 164 -19.36 6.31 11.32
C ALA A 164 -18.81 6.41 9.89
N VAL A 165 -17.77 5.66 9.53
CA VAL A 165 -17.14 5.73 8.19
C VAL A 165 -18.03 5.11 7.12
N ASP A 166 -18.54 5.92 6.17
CA ASP A 166 -19.29 5.46 4.99
C ASP A 166 -18.36 5.02 3.87
N ARG A 167 -17.91 3.76 3.96
CA ARG A 167 -17.02 3.12 2.98
C ARG A 167 -17.67 2.99 1.60
N GLU A 168 -18.97 2.72 1.55
CA GLU A 168 -19.71 2.60 0.29
C GLU A 168 -19.79 3.94 -0.44
N ARG A 169 -19.99 5.04 0.30
CA ARG A 169 -19.96 6.38 -0.31
C ARG A 169 -18.59 6.68 -0.90
N PHE A 170 -17.50 6.39 -0.19
CA PHE A 170 -16.15 6.58 -0.70
C PHE A 170 -15.93 5.80 -2.01
N THR A 171 -16.21 4.50 -2.03
CA THR A 171 -15.99 3.68 -3.23
C THR A 171 -16.89 4.07 -4.40
N ARG A 172 -18.14 4.43 -4.12
CA ARG A 172 -19.10 4.86 -5.15
C ARG A 172 -18.77 6.24 -5.74
N THR A 173 -18.43 7.22 -4.88
CA THR A 173 -18.28 8.62 -5.35
C THR A 173 -16.85 8.93 -5.79
N ALA A 174 -15.83 8.60 -4.98
CA ALA A 174 -14.43 8.88 -5.28
C ALA A 174 -13.84 7.87 -6.26
N MET A 175 -14.17 6.58 -6.08
CA MET A 175 -13.63 5.49 -6.90
C MET A 175 -14.57 5.04 -8.03
N LYS A 176 -15.67 5.74 -8.24
CA LYS A 176 -16.66 5.49 -9.30
C LYS A 176 -17.19 4.04 -9.35
N GLY A 177 -17.23 3.35 -8.22
CA GLY A 177 -17.64 1.95 -8.14
C GLY A 177 -16.64 0.93 -8.72
N LEU A 178 -15.40 1.35 -9.00
CA LEU A 178 -14.38 0.48 -9.59
C LEU A 178 -13.71 -0.45 -8.56
N ILE A 179 -13.90 -0.18 -7.28
CA ILE A 179 -13.40 -0.99 -6.17
C ILE A 179 -14.53 -1.23 -5.17
N GLU A 180 -14.45 -2.36 -4.47
CA GLU A 180 -15.40 -2.70 -3.41
C GLU A 180 -14.89 -2.21 -2.04
N PRO A 181 -15.78 -1.73 -1.17
CA PRO A 181 -15.41 -1.35 0.20
C PRO A 181 -15.14 -2.59 1.05
N THR A 182 -14.30 -2.46 2.06
CA THR A 182 -14.05 -3.51 3.06
C THR A 182 -13.69 -2.92 4.42
N CYS A 183 -13.98 -3.63 5.50
CA CYS A 183 -13.44 -3.34 6.83
C CYS A 183 -12.28 -4.26 7.23
N LEU A 184 -11.92 -5.22 6.36
CA LEU A 184 -10.91 -6.22 6.65
C LEU A 184 -9.51 -5.74 6.25
N MET A 185 -8.52 -6.08 7.06
CA MET A 185 -7.14 -5.70 6.82
C MET A 185 -6.48 -6.51 5.69
N TRP A 186 -6.93 -7.71 5.44
CA TRP A 186 -6.44 -8.56 4.37
C TRP A 186 -7.42 -8.63 3.21
N PRO A 187 -6.96 -8.38 1.96
CA PRO A 187 -7.82 -8.39 0.79
C PRO A 187 -8.27 -9.80 0.38
N LYS A 188 -9.32 -9.86 -0.44
CA LYS A 188 -10.04 -11.08 -0.84
C LYS A 188 -9.17 -12.20 -1.43
N HIS A 189 -8.03 -11.87 -2.02
CA HIS A 189 -7.13 -12.86 -2.63
C HIS A 189 -6.17 -13.53 -1.65
N THR A 190 -6.13 -13.11 -0.39
CA THR A 190 -5.25 -13.70 0.63
C THR A 190 -5.93 -14.86 1.35
N TRP A 191 -5.14 -15.80 1.86
CA TRP A 191 -5.63 -16.91 2.68
C TRP A 191 -6.20 -16.45 4.04
N ALA A 192 -5.88 -15.24 4.49
CA ALA A 192 -6.40 -14.63 5.72
C ALA A 192 -7.64 -13.74 5.48
N TYR A 193 -8.27 -13.84 4.33
CA TYR A 193 -9.56 -13.20 4.11
C TYR A 193 -10.69 -13.99 4.78
N PHE A 194 -11.50 -13.31 5.59
CA PHE A 194 -12.62 -13.88 6.35
C PHE A 194 -13.94 -13.27 5.89
N PRO A 195 -14.63 -13.86 4.90
CA PRO A 195 -15.83 -13.27 4.30
C PRO A 195 -16.99 -13.09 5.28
N ASP A 196 -17.06 -13.93 6.30
CA ASP A 196 -18.05 -13.82 7.39
C ASP A 196 -17.88 -12.58 8.27
N MET A 197 -16.71 -11.94 8.21
CA MET A 197 -16.39 -10.71 8.95
C MET A 197 -16.49 -9.44 8.09
N GLU A 198 -16.76 -9.53 6.79
CA GLU A 198 -16.69 -8.44 5.81
C GLU A 198 -17.48 -7.18 6.23
N LYS A 199 -18.58 -7.34 6.96
CA LYS A 199 -19.42 -6.23 7.45
C LYS A 199 -19.52 -6.16 8.97
N SER A 200 -18.57 -6.72 9.70
CA SER A 200 -18.59 -6.74 11.17
C SER A 200 -18.52 -5.35 11.77
N VAL A 201 -17.85 -4.40 11.11
CA VAL A 201 -17.85 -2.97 11.45
C VAL A 201 -18.23 -2.20 10.20
N TRP A 202 -19.50 -1.76 10.13
CA TRP A 202 -20.05 -1.13 8.94
C TRP A 202 -20.78 0.17 9.30
N PHE A 203 -21.02 1.02 8.30
CA PHE A 203 -21.66 2.32 8.49
C PHE A 203 -22.99 2.24 9.24
N ASN A 204 -23.03 2.82 10.44
CA ASN A 204 -24.23 2.89 11.29
C ASN A 204 -24.08 4.06 12.28
N LEU A 205 -24.71 5.18 11.97
CA LEU A 205 -24.60 6.40 12.78
C LEU A 205 -25.25 6.28 14.15
N ASP A 206 -26.31 5.48 14.30
CA ASP A 206 -26.98 5.31 15.59
C ASP A 206 -26.10 4.53 16.55
N LYS A 207 -25.45 3.47 16.05
CA LYS A 207 -24.44 2.74 16.82
C LYS A 207 -23.23 3.61 17.15
N ALA A 208 -22.77 4.42 16.22
CA ALA A 208 -21.67 5.36 16.45
C ALA A 208 -21.99 6.37 17.56
N ARG A 209 -23.19 6.97 17.54
CA ARG A 209 -23.67 7.87 18.61
C ARG A 209 -23.78 7.17 19.96
N ALA A 210 -24.32 5.95 19.99
CA ALA A 210 -24.41 5.16 21.20
C ALA A 210 -23.03 4.90 21.81
N LEU A 211 -22.04 4.52 21.00
CA LEU A 211 -20.66 4.30 21.44
C LEU A 211 -20.00 5.59 21.96
N LEU A 212 -20.22 6.75 21.31
CA LEU A 212 -19.74 8.04 21.83
C LEU A 212 -20.34 8.36 23.20
N LYS A 213 -21.64 8.13 23.37
CA LYS A 213 -22.35 8.33 24.66
C LYS A 213 -21.81 7.39 25.72
N GLU A 214 -21.62 6.10 25.39
CA GLU A 214 -21.01 5.13 26.32
C GLU A 214 -19.58 5.53 26.72
N GLY A 215 -18.84 6.17 25.80
CA GLY A 215 -17.51 6.70 26.04
C GLY A 215 -17.49 8.02 26.83
N GLY A 216 -18.64 8.64 27.07
CA GLY A 216 -18.75 9.95 27.77
C GLY A 216 -18.52 11.16 26.86
N TYR A 217 -18.68 11.00 25.53
CA TYR A 217 -18.42 12.03 24.51
C TYR A 217 -19.69 12.40 23.71
N ASP A 218 -20.86 12.31 24.33
CA ASP A 218 -22.15 12.62 23.70
C ASP A 218 -22.27 14.07 23.21
N LYS A 219 -21.47 15.00 23.76
CA LYS A 219 -21.36 16.39 23.30
C LYS A 219 -20.42 16.59 22.11
N GLY A 220 -19.74 15.53 21.68
CA GLY A 220 -18.71 15.61 20.64
C GLY A 220 -17.43 16.32 21.09
N PHE A 221 -16.55 16.58 20.13
CA PHE A 221 -15.27 17.25 20.33
C PHE A 221 -14.71 17.74 19.00
N ASP A 222 -13.70 18.62 19.05
CA ASP A 222 -12.96 19.08 17.88
C ASP A 222 -11.74 18.17 17.62
N VAL A 223 -11.42 17.94 16.33
CA VAL A 223 -10.30 17.10 15.94
C VAL A 223 -9.70 17.53 14.60
N GLU A 224 -8.41 17.24 14.39
CA GLU A 224 -7.74 17.39 13.10
C GLU A 224 -7.75 16.10 12.30
N ILE A 225 -8.03 16.18 10.99
CA ILE A 225 -7.78 15.14 10.00
C ILE A 225 -6.58 15.57 9.14
N LEU A 226 -5.45 14.89 9.29
CA LEU A 226 -4.29 15.08 8.42
C LEU A 226 -4.49 14.32 7.11
N SER A 227 -4.34 15.01 6.00
CA SER A 227 -4.42 14.45 4.64
C SER A 227 -3.32 15.02 3.75
N SER A 228 -3.13 14.46 2.56
CA SER A 228 -2.25 14.98 1.52
C SER A 228 -2.80 14.64 0.14
N THR A 229 -3.45 15.61 -0.47
CA THR A 229 -4.06 15.47 -1.82
C THR A 229 -3.00 15.12 -2.89
N SER A 230 -1.79 15.66 -2.76
CA SER A 230 -0.70 15.44 -3.70
C SER A 230 -0.03 14.05 -3.56
N ARG A 231 -0.29 13.32 -2.48
CA ARG A 231 0.40 12.06 -2.20
C ARG A 231 -0.26 10.85 -2.84
N VAL A 232 -1.58 10.71 -2.67
CA VAL A 232 -2.34 9.56 -3.16
C VAL A 232 -3.72 10.00 -3.62
N TYR A 233 -4.13 9.56 -4.81
CA TYR A 233 -5.49 9.77 -5.29
C TYR A 233 -6.52 9.20 -4.30
N GLY A 234 -7.56 9.96 -4.02
CA GLY A 234 -8.64 9.56 -3.11
C GLY A 234 -8.45 10.04 -1.66
N PHE A 235 -7.28 10.53 -1.26
CA PHE A 235 -7.08 11.01 0.11
C PHE A 235 -7.93 12.23 0.44
N LYS A 236 -8.04 13.17 -0.51
CA LYS A 236 -8.90 14.35 -0.37
C LYS A 236 -10.35 13.94 -0.15
N GLU A 237 -10.86 13.12 -1.05
CA GLU A 237 -12.26 12.67 -1.03
C GLU A 237 -12.56 11.85 0.23
N LEU A 238 -11.63 11.00 0.67
CA LEU A 238 -11.79 10.23 1.90
C LEU A 238 -11.80 11.15 3.14
N ALA A 239 -10.94 12.17 3.18
CA ALA A 239 -10.92 13.15 4.27
C ALA A 239 -12.22 13.97 4.33
N GLU A 240 -12.74 14.41 3.17
CA GLU A 240 -14.00 15.17 3.08
C GLU A 240 -15.21 14.31 3.49
N ILE A 241 -15.24 13.04 3.07
CA ILE A 241 -16.28 12.08 3.45
C ILE A 241 -16.21 11.82 4.95
N LEU A 242 -15.04 11.53 5.49
CA LEU A 242 -14.83 11.31 6.92
C LEU A 242 -15.27 12.54 7.74
N GLN A 243 -14.87 13.75 7.33
CA GLN A 243 -15.29 14.99 8.00
C GLN A 243 -16.82 15.11 8.07
N ALA A 244 -17.49 14.84 6.95
CA ALA A 244 -18.95 14.91 6.88
C ALA A 244 -19.63 13.81 7.74
N ASP A 245 -19.04 12.61 7.82
CA ASP A 245 -19.55 11.52 8.64
C ASP A 245 -19.38 11.80 10.14
N LEU A 246 -18.20 12.28 10.53
CA LEU A 246 -17.91 12.64 11.91
C LEU A 246 -18.81 13.75 12.42
N ARG A 247 -19.14 14.73 11.57
CA ARG A 247 -20.08 15.80 11.93
C ARG A 247 -21.47 15.27 12.29
N GLN A 248 -21.92 14.19 11.65
CA GLN A 248 -23.24 13.59 11.94
C GLN A 248 -23.31 12.94 13.32
N ILE A 249 -22.17 12.63 13.93
CA ILE A 249 -22.09 12.10 15.28
C ILE A 249 -21.56 13.11 16.31
N GLY A 250 -21.50 14.40 15.94
CA GLY A 250 -21.11 15.49 16.84
C GLY A 250 -19.61 15.78 16.91
N ILE A 251 -18.78 15.08 16.14
CA ILE A 251 -17.33 15.34 16.08
C ILE A 251 -17.07 16.39 15.01
N ASN A 252 -16.48 17.53 15.41
CA ASN A 252 -16.14 18.63 14.51
C ASN A 252 -14.70 18.49 14.01
N ALA A 253 -14.53 17.97 12.80
CA ALA A 253 -13.22 17.70 12.22
C ALA A 253 -12.75 18.83 11.31
N LYS A 254 -11.49 19.26 11.46
CA LYS A 254 -10.81 20.19 10.54
C LYS A 254 -9.82 19.41 9.69
N ILE A 255 -9.95 19.52 8.36
CA ILE A 255 -8.99 18.92 7.44
C ILE A 255 -7.76 19.82 7.32
N THR A 256 -6.58 19.24 7.50
CA THR A 256 -5.28 19.83 7.17
C THR A 256 -4.71 19.08 5.98
N ASP A 257 -4.79 19.70 4.81
CA ASP A 257 -4.17 19.16 3.59
C ASP A 257 -2.71 19.63 3.54
N ALA A 258 -1.79 18.71 3.77
CA ALA A 258 -0.37 18.99 3.86
C ALA A 258 0.37 18.57 2.58
N GLU A 259 1.37 19.33 2.19
CA GLU A 259 2.37 18.93 1.20
C GLU A 259 2.95 17.55 1.54
N THR A 260 3.26 16.73 0.54
CA THR A 260 3.73 15.33 0.74
C THR A 260 4.92 15.24 1.70
N ALA A 261 5.87 16.15 1.64
CA ALA A 261 7.03 16.15 2.54
C ALA A 261 6.65 16.46 3.99
N VAL A 262 5.74 17.43 4.20
CA VAL A 262 5.22 17.79 5.53
C VAL A 262 4.36 16.66 6.09
N TYR A 263 3.47 16.09 5.27
CA TYR A 263 2.66 14.94 5.63
C TYR A 263 3.54 13.77 6.10
N ASN A 264 4.56 13.39 5.31
CA ASN A 264 5.46 12.28 5.64
C ASN A 264 6.25 12.54 6.93
N ARG A 265 6.69 13.78 7.17
CA ARG A 265 7.36 14.17 8.41
C ARG A 265 6.44 14.01 9.62
N ARG A 266 5.22 14.54 9.56
CA ARG A 266 4.23 14.43 10.64
C ARG A 266 3.85 12.97 10.90
N MET A 267 3.56 12.21 9.83
CA MET A 267 3.28 10.79 9.90
C MET A 267 4.40 10.00 10.60
N ASN A 268 5.67 10.22 10.22
CA ASN A 268 6.80 9.51 10.80
C ASN A 268 7.10 9.94 12.26
N ALA A 269 6.72 11.14 12.64
CA ALA A 269 6.84 11.64 14.01
C ALA A 269 5.66 11.22 14.89
N GLY A 270 4.58 10.62 14.32
CA GLY A 270 3.34 10.37 15.05
C GLY A 270 2.59 11.64 15.46
N ASP A 271 2.90 12.78 14.80
CA ASP A 271 2.28 14.09 15.03
C ASP A 271 0.99 14.21 14.21
N MET A 272 -0.05 13.48 14.63
CA MET A 272 -1.37 13.51 14.02
C MET A 272 -2.44 13.09 15.05
N GLN A 273 -3.68 13.49 14.83
CA GLN A 273 -4.84 13.03 15.62
C GLN A 273 -5.57 11.94 14.85
N ILE A 274 -6.15 12.29 13.69
CA ILE A 274 -6.66 11.38 12.67
C ILE A 274 -5.80 11.58 11.43
N MET A 275 -5.48 10.50 10.73
CA MET A 275 -4.75 10.56 9.47
C MET A 275 -5.47 9.71 8.43
N VAL A 276 -5.78 10.30 7.28
CA VAL A 276 -6.15 9.53 6.08
C VAL A 276 -4.87 8.99 5.47
N HIS A 277 -4.80 7.69 5.32
CA HIS A 277 -3.59 7.00 4.96
C HIS A 277 -3.84 5.82 4.00
N ASN A 278 -2.77 5.20 3.58
CA ASN A 278 -2.77 3.89 2.94
C ASN A 278 -1.60 3.05 3.45
N TYR A 279 -1.84 1.80 3.77
CA TYR A 279 -0.75 0.87 4.03
C TYR A 279 -0.54 -0.06 2.83
N GLY A 280 0.72 -0.41 2.58
CA GLY A 280 1.10 -1.33 1.52
C GLY A 280 1.28 -2.77 2.03
N ARG A 281 1.76 -3.64 1.13
CA ARG A 281 2.10 -5.05 1.41
C ARG A 281 0.93 -5.96 1.76
N SER A 282 -0.30 -5.51 1.51
CA SER A 282 -1.49 -6.32 1.74
C SER A 282 -1.64 -7.49 0.76
N ASN A 283 -0.83 -7.50 -0.31
CA ASN A 283 -0.69 -8.60 -1.27
C ASN A 283 0.41 -9.62 -0.88
N ARG A 284 1.09 -9.41 0.24
CA ARG A 284 2.11 -10.30 0.79
C ARG A 284 1.50 -11.34 1.73
N ASP A 285 2.34 -12.23 2.23
CA ASP A 285 1.91 -13.11 3.31
C ASP A 285 1.33 -12.28 4.48
N PRO A 286 0.15 -12.64 5.01
CA PRO A 286 -0.50 -11.92 6.10
C PRO A 286 0.38 -11.67 7.33
N GLY A 287 1.24 -12.63 7.67
CA GLY A 287 2.20 -12.45 8.74
C GLY A 287 3.25 -11.38 8.40
N THR A 288 3.76 -11.38 7.16
CA THR A 288 4.70 -10.35 6.69
C THR A 288 4.04 -8.97 6.70
N MET A 289 2.78 -8.85 6.30
CA MET A 289 2.07 -7.58 6.32
C MET A 289 2.04 -6.94 7.72
N VAL A 290 1.66 -7.70 8.75
CA VAL A 290 1.54 -7.15 10.12
C VAL A 290 2.89 -6.79 10.76
N THR A 291 4.00 -7.28 10.20
CA THR A 291 5.35 -6.97 10.67
C THR A 291 6.14 -6.05 9.74
N ALA A 292 5.60 -5.71 8.58
CA ALA A 292 6.27 -4.86 7.58
C ALA A 292 5.51 -3.56 7.28
N ALA A 293 4.21 -3.47 7.55
CA ALA A 293 3.42 -2.26 7.37
C ALA A 293 3.26 -1.52 8.72
N LYS A 294 3.77 -0.28 8.77
CA LYS A 294 3.76 0.54 10.01
C LYS A 294 2.36 0.84 10.57
N ALA A 295 1.32 0.72 9.75
CA ALA A 295 -0.07 0.81 10.21
C ALA A 295 -0.40 -0.20 11.32
N TRP A 296 0.32 -1.34 11.34
CA TRP A 296 0.11 -2.46 12.24
C TRP A 296 1.23 -2.64 13.27
N TYR A 297 2.20 -1.72 13.31
CA TYR A 297 3.23 -1.72 14.32
C TYR A 297 2.69 -1.23 15.66
N VAL A 298 3.27 -1.74 16.75
CA VAL A 298 3.10 -1.16 18.08
C VAL A 298 3.96 0.10 18.24
N ASP A 299 3.68 0.92 19.26
CA ASP A 299 4.34 2.21 19.48
C ASP A 299 5.88 2.10 19.55
N LYS A 300 6.40 1.15 20.31
CA LYS A 300 7.86 0.93 20.43
C LYS A 300 8.57 0.57 19.11
N GLU A 301 7.82 0.18 18.08
CA GLU A 301 8.30 -0.10 16.73
C GLU A 301 8.12 1.11 15.79
N GLY A 302 7.54 2.20 16.27
CA GLY A 302 7.21 3.40 15.49
C GLY A 302 5.93 3.27 14.71
N GLY A 303 4.93 2.59 15.26
CA GLY A 303 3.57 2.52 14.71
C GLY A 303 2.88 3.88 14.74
N TRP A 304 2.18 4.22 13.67
CA TRP A 304 1.57 5.55 13.53
C TRP A 304 0.43 5.80 14.52
N SER A 305 -0.32 4.75 14.87
CA SER A 305 -1.41 4.81 15.84
C SER A 305 -0.93 4.92 17.29
N HIS A 306 0.35 4.65 17.56
CA HIS A 306 0.91 4.51 18.90
C HIS A 306 0.21 3.45 19.76
N TYR A 307 -0.43 2.46 19.12
CA TYR A 307 -1.10 1.36 19.81
C TYR A 307 -0.10 0.45 20.51
N GLU A 308 -0.42 0.03 21.73
CA GLU A 308 0.39 -0.88 22.53
C GLU A 308 -0.51 -1.98 23.08
N SER A 309 -0.13 -3.24 22.88
CA SER A 309 -0.80 -4.40 23.44
C SER A 309 0.12 -5.61 23.46
N ALA A 310 0.44 -6.11 24.63
CA ALA A 310 1.21 -7.33 24.79
C ALA A 310 0.52 -8.57 24.20
N GLU A 311 -0.82 -8.59 24.23
CA GLU A 311 -1.62 -9.65 23.61
C GLU A 311 -1.50 -9.61 22.08
N TYR A 312 -1.61 -8.43 21.47
CA TYR A 312 -1.43 -8.26 20.02
C TYR A 312 -0.03 -8.69 19.58
N GLU A 313 1.00 -8.26 20.29
CA GLU A 313 2.37 -8.66 19.99
C GLU A 313 2.55 -10.18 20.03
N LYS A 314 2.04 -10.81 21.10
CA LYS A 314 2.10 -12.28 21.25
C LYS A 314 1.42 -13.01 20.07
N ILE A 315 0.22 -12.57 19.68
CA ILE A 315 -0.53 -13.21 18.58
C ILE A 315 0.19 -12.96 17.24
N ARG A 316 0.75 -11.77 17.03
CA ARG A 316 1.55 -11.44 15.85
C ARG A 316 2.81 -12.30 15.75
N ASP A 317 3.51 -12.48 16.87
CA ASP A 317 4.71 -13.32 16.93
C ASP A 317 4.38 -14.80 16.68
N GLU A 318 3.23 -15.28 17.18
CA GLU A 318 2.73 -16.62 16.88
C GLU A 318 2.46 -16.79 15.37
N LEU A 319 1.84 -15.81 14.71
CA LEU A 319 1.60 -15.84 13.26
C LEU A 319 2.92 -15.89 12.47
N GLN A 320 3.96 -15.22 12.94
CA GLN A 320 5.27 -15.17 12.30
C GLN A 320 6.16 -16.39 12.56
N SER A 321 5.88 -17.15 13.60
CA SER A 321 6.70 -18.31 13.99
C SER A 321 6.04 -19.66 13.69
N THR A 322 4.83 -19.66 13.13
CA THR A 322 4.07 -20.87 12.82
C THR A 322 4.03 -21.13 11.32
N THR A 323 4.35 -22.37 10.89
CA THR A 323 4.24 -22.80 9.49
C THR A 323 2.99 -23.65 9.21
N ASP A 324 2.31 -24.14 10.24
CA ASP A 324 1.07 -24.89 10.13
C ASP A 324 -0.06 -23.99 9.59
N PRO A 325 -0.63 -24.27 8.40
CA PRO A 325 -1.60 -23.39 7.76
C PRO A 325 -2.88 -23.17 8.58
N GLU A 326 -3.37 -24.20 9.27
CA GLU A 326 -4.60 -24.08 10.06
C GLU A 326 -4.37 -23.23 11.31
N LYS A 327 -3.27 -23.42 12.01
CA LYS A 327 -2.90 -22.57 13.13
C LYS A 327 -2.71 -21.11 12.68
N ARG A 328 -2.03 -20.90 11.55
CA ARG A 328 -1.86 -19.58 10.97
C ARG A 328 -3.19 -18.90 10.68
N LYS A 329 -4.15 -19.64 10.11
CA LYS A 329 -5.48 -19.12 9.81
C LYS A 329 -6.24 -18.73 11.07
N VAL A 330 -6.18 -19.55 12.12
CA VAL A 330 -6.79 -19.24 13.42
C VAL A 330 -6.16 -18.01 14.03
N THR A 331 -4.83 -17.89 13.98
CA THR A 331 -4.10 -16.75 14.56
C THR A 331 -4.36 -15.47 13.77
N ALA A 332 -4.39 -15.53 12.42
CA ALA A 332 -4.77 -14.39 11.59
C ALA A 332 -6.20 -13.91 11.90
N ARG A 333 -7.15 -14.84 12.09
CA ARG A 333 -8.51 -14.48 12.48
C ARG A 333 -8.56 -13.71 13.79
N LYS A 334 -7.81 -14.13 14.81
CA LYS A 334 -7.71 -13.41 16.08
C LYS A 334 -7.18 -11.99 15.91
N ILE A 335 -6.15 -11.81 15.05
CA ILE A 335 -5.63 -10.48 14.72
C ILE A 335 -6.73 -9.63 14.07
N GLN A 336 -7.47 -10.19 13.10
CA GLN A 336 -8.55 -9.46 12.43
C GLN A 336 -9.65 -9.03 13.41
N GLU A 337 -10.07 -9.94 14.30
CA GLU A 337 -11.06 -9.65 15.35
C GLU A 337 -10.58 -8.53 16.28
N MET A 338 -9.33 -8.61 16.72
CA MET A 338 -8.72 -7.59 17.58
C MET A 338 -8.64 -6.24 16.87
N MET A 339 -8.26 -6.20 15.56
CA MET A 339 -8.18 -4.95 14.81
C MET A 339 -9.55 -4.29 14.65
N LEU A 340 -10.59 -5.06 14.39
CA LEU A 340 -11.96 -4.54 14.29
C LEU A 340 -12.46 -4.00 15.64
N ASP A 341 -12.12 -4.68 16.73
CA ASP A 341 -12.53 -4.28 18.09
C ASP A 341 -11.74 -3.07 18.61
N GLU A 342 -10.44 -3.05 18.42
CA GLU A 342 -9.59 -1.94 18.89
C GLU A 342 -9.69 -0.67 18.05
N SER A 343 -9.97 -0.81 16.75
CA SER A 343 -10.25 0.30 15.82
C SER A 343 -9.21 1.43 15.83
N PHE A 344 -7.93 1.12 16.02
CA PHE A 344 -6.88 2.13 15.95
C PHE A 344 -6.46 2.44 14.51
N THR A 345 -6.67 1.49 13.60
CA THR A 345 -6.57 1.64 12.15
C THR A 345 -7.86 1.11 11.53
N ILE A 346 -8.54 1.97 10.79
CA ILE A 346 -9.86 1.70 10.21
C ILE A 346 -9.70 1.51 8.71
N VAL A 347 -9.80 0.28 8.24
CA VAL A 347 -9.70 -0.04 6.81
C VAL A 347 -10.95 0.43 6.08
N VAL A 348 -10.77 0.95 4.86
CA VAL A 348 -11.85 1.53 4.05
C VAL A 348 -12.09 0.75 2.76
N ALA A 349 -11.03 0.53 1.96
CA ALA A 349 -11.11 -0.14 0.68
C ALA A 349 -9.70 -0.54 0.17
N PRO A 350 -9.60 -1.52 -0.77
CA PRO A 350 -8.36 -1.75 -1.50
C PRO A 350 -7.96 -0.50 -2.30
N GLN A 351 -6.67 -0.20 -2.33
CA GLN A 351 -6.11 0.86 -3.17
C GLN A 351 -5.76 0.26 -4.54
N PRO A 352 -6.42 0.70 -5.63
CA PRO A 352 -6.08 0.24 -6.95
C PRO A 352 -4.82 0.93 -7.48
N THR A 353 -4.03 0.21 -8.26
CA THR A 353 -2.96 0.77 -9.08
C THR A 353 -3.32 0.58 -10.54
N ALA A 354 -3.78 1.63 -11.19
CA ALA A 354 -4.20 1.52 -12.57
C ALA A 354 -3.02 1.62 -13.54
N TRP A 355 -3.11 0.82 -14.60
CA TRP A 355 -2.23 0.84 -15.75
C TRP A 355 -3.05 1.11 -17.00
N VAL A 356 -2.52 1.94 -17.89
CA VAL A 356 -3.10 2.13 -19.23
C VAL A 356 -1.96 2.17 -20.24
N TRP A 357 -2.09 1.38 -21.31
CA TRP A 357 -1.09 1.34 -22.38
C TRP A 357 -1.75 1.20 -23.76
N ARG A 358 -1.00 1.54 -24.79
CA ARG A 358 -1.47 1.41 -26.15
C ARG A 358 -1.54 -0.04 -26.59
N THR A 359 -2.53 -0.41 -27.40
CA THR A 359 -2.79 -1.81 -27.80
C THR A 359 -1.65 -2.48 -28.56
N TYR A 360 -0.75 -1.70 -29.16
CA TYR A 360 0.46 -2.24 -29.81
C TYR A 360 1.57 -2.62 -28.82
N VAL A 361 1.49 -2.24 -27.55
CA VAL A 361 2.38 -2.74 -26.50
C VAL A 361 1.84 -4.08 -26.05
N LYS A 362 2.56 -5.15 -26.37
CA LYS A 362 2.18 -6.53 -26.09
C LYS A 362 2.92 -7.08 -24.89
N ASP A 363 2.33 -8.07 -24.23
CA ASP A 363 2.89 -8.82 -23.12
C ASP A 363 3.38 -7.95 -21.93
N LEU A 364 2.82 -6.74 -21.79
CA LEU A 364 3.08 -5.93 -20.61
C LEU A 364 2.49 -6.64 -19.39
N ARG A 365 3.37 -7.05 -18.51
CA ARG A 365 3.04 -7.62 -17.20
C ARG A 365 3.73 -6.83 -16.10
N TYR A 366 3.28 -6.99 -14.87
CA TYR A 366 3.86 -6.34 -13.70
C TYR A 366 3.90 -7.33 -12.53
N ASP A 367 4.85 -7.11 -11.64
CA ASP A 367 5.00 -7.88 -10.41
C ASP A 367 3.95 -7.50 -9.34
N LEU A 368 4.05 -8.10 -8.17
CA LEU A 368 3.18 -7.80 -7.04
C LEU A 368 3.35 -6.37 -6.48
N GLU A 369 4.46 -5.70 -6.78
CA GLU A 369 4.69 -4.29 -6.45
C GLU A 369 4.23 -3.34 -7.57
N ASN A 370 3.55 -3.88 -8.60
CA ASN A 370 3.16 -3.19 -9.81
C ASN A 370 4.35 -2.56 -10.57
N SER A 371 5.52 -3.19 -10.53
CA SER A 371 6.66 -2.83 -11.38
C SER A 371 6.61 -3.59 -12.70
N PRO A 372 6.88 -2.96 -13.85
CA PRO A 372 6.74 -3.62 -15.15
C PRO A 372 7.86 -4.63 -15.42
N PHE A 373 7.51 -5.79 -15.97
CA PHE A 373 8.45 -6.74 -16.54
C PHE A 373 8.87 -6.28 -17.95
N VAL A 374 9.74 -5.26 -17.98
CA VAL A 374 10.14 -4.61 -19.25
C VAL A 374 10.87 -5.51 -20.24
N HIS A 375 11.40 -6.66 -19.80
CA HIS A 375 12.14 -7.60 -20.65
C HIS A 375 11.24 -8.54 -21.47
N GLU A 376 9.96 -8.59 -21.18
CA GLU A 376 9.02 -9.47 -21.87
C GLU A 376 8.08 -8.73 -22.83
N LEU A 377 7.95 -7.41 -22.64
CA LEU A 377 7.11 -6.60 -23.52
C LEU A 377 7.76 -6.42 -24.93
N TRP A 378 6.89 -6.33 -25.94
CA TRP A 378 7.29 -6.04 -27.31
C TRP A 378 6.29 -5.11 -27.99
N LEU A 379 6.64 -4.56 -29.14
CA LEU A 379 5.83 -3.59 -29.87
C LEU A 379 5.38 -4.17 -31.20
N ASP A 380 4.05 -4.18 -31.39
CA ASP A 380 3.36 -4.57 -32.63
C ASP A 380 2.98 -3.28 -33.40
N LYS A 381 3.99 -2.59 -33.93
CA LYS A 381 3.86 -1.34 -34.72
C LYS A 381 4.04 -1.59 -36.19
#